data_a009fbb9c1c52a54ae4a19bb5fc5319d
#
_entry.id   a009fbb9c1c52a54ae4a19bb5fc5319d
#
_cell.length_a   1.000
_cell.length_b   1.000
_cell.length_c   1.000
_cell.angle_alpha   90.00
_cell.angle_beta   90.00
_cell.angle_gamma   90.00
#
_symmetry.space_group_name_H-M   'P 1'
#
loop_
_entity.id
_entity.type
_entity.pdbx_description
1 polymer ?
#
loop_
_entity_poly.entity_id
_entity_poly.type
_entity_poly.pdbx_seq_one_letter_code
_entity_poly.pdbx_strand_id
1 'polypeptide(L)'
;MSQEILDVLIVGAGPGGIATAVECEIAGVKKVLLCEKTESHSGMLEKFYKAGKRIDKDYKKQVVELKGHIPFKDSFKEETLENFTNLLKEHRITPSYKTDIESVKKEGEYFKITTTSNTTYHAKFVVVAIGKMGQPNRPTYKIPVALSKQVVFSINDCKENEKTLVIGGGNSAVEYAIALCKTTPTTLNYRKKEFSRINEDNAKNLQEVLDNNTLKSKLGVDIESLEEDGTQIKVNFTDNTSESFDRLLYAIGGSTPLEFFKRCSLELDSSTNIPVVKENLESNNIPNLFIVGDILFKSGASIATALNHGYDVAQEIAKRLHS
;
A
#
# COMPACT_ATOMS: atom_id res chain seq x y z
N MET A 1 16.80 34.46 -2.83
CA MET A 1 15.81 34.23 -1.75
C MET A 1 16.28 33.01 -0.99
N SER A 2 16.49 33.09 0.32
CA SER A 2 16.82 31.91 1.14
C SER A 2 15.67 30.95 1.07
N GLN A 3 15.91 29.73 0.60
CA GLN A 3 14.89 28.71 0.52
C GLN A 3 14.46 28.35 1.95
N GLU A 4 13.16 28.36 2.23
CA GLU A 4 12.65 28.08 3.57
C GLU A 4 12.98 26.64 3.96
N ILE A 5 13.55 26.46 5.16
CA ILE A 5 13.88 25.14 5.70
C ILE A 5 12.73 24.67 6.57
N LEU A 6 12.18 23.52 6.21
CA LEU A 6 11.15 22.83 6.98
C LEU A 6 11.77 22.19 8.23
N ASP A 7 11.00 22.11 9.32
CA ASP A 7 11.39 21.25 10.42
C ASP A 7 11.29 19.78 10.01
N VAL A 8 10.14 19.37 9.42
CA VAL A 8 9.90 18.00 8.99
C VAL A 8 9.25 17.96 7.61
N LEU A 9 9.75 17.09 6.72
CA LEU A 9 9.02 16.68 5.52
C LEU A 9 8.65 15.22 5.63
N ILE A 10 7.37 14.92 5.44
CA ILE A 10 6.80 13.57 5.53
C ILE A 10 6.43 13.11 4.12
N VAL A 11 6.94 11.95 3.71
CA VAL A 11 6.72 11.36 2.38
C VAL A 11 5.65 10.30 2.46
N GLY A 12 4.46 10.58 1.94
CA GLY A 12 3.29 9.71 1.91
C GLY A 12 2.23 10.06 2.96
N ALA A 13 1.00 10.33 2.52
CA ALA A 13 -0.16 10.60 3.38
C ALA A 13 -1.02 9.34 3.60
N GLY A 14 -0.39 8.21 3.87
CA GLY A 14 -1.02 7.03 4.44
C GLY A 14 -1.17 7.16 5.98
N PRO A 15 -1.70 6.12 6.65
CA PRO A 15 -1.92 6.15 8.10
C PRO A 15 -0.71 6.59 8.92
N GLY A 16 0.49 6.07 8.60
CA GLY A 16 1.72 6.45 9.31
C GLY A 16 2.15 7.89 9.07
N GLY A 17 2.00 8.41 7.84
CA GLY A 17 2.34 9.80 7.53
C GLY A 17 1.35 10.79 8.14
N ILE A 18 0.05 10.48 8.10
CA ILE A 18 -0.99 11.26 8.77
C ILE A 18 -0.73 11.30 10.27
N ALA A 19 -0.47 10.14 10.88
CA ALA A 19 -0.16 10.08 12.30
C ALA A 19 1.07 10.92 12.66
N THR A 20 2.16 10.79 11.90
CA THR A 20 3.35 11.60 12.12
C THR A 20 3.05 13.10 12.04
N ALA A 21 2.27 13.53 11.04
CA ALA A 21 1.94 14.95 10.87
C ALA A 21 1.10 15.49 12.03
N VAL A 22 0.07 14.75 12.46
CA VAL A 22 -0.81 15.11 13.58
C VAL A 22 -0.03 15.12 14.88
N GLU A 23 0.73 14.11 15.17
CA GLU A 23 1.51 14.01 16.41
C GLU A 23 2.64 15.05 16.46
N CYS A 24 3.23 15.43 15.33
CA CYS A 24 4.15 16.56 15.24
C CYS A 24 3.46 17.89 15.57
N GLU A 25 2.25 18.12 15.08
CA GLU A 25 1.46 19.31 15.39
C GLU A 25 1.15 19.39 16.91
N ILE A 26 0.69 18.29 17.49
CA ILE A 26 0.40 18.18 18.93
C ILE A 26 1.67 18.41 19.76
N ALA A 27 2.81 17.88 19.32
CA ALA A 27 4.12 18.06 19.97
C ALA A 27 4.74 19.44 19.75
N GLY A 28 4.08 20.35 19.01
CA GLY A 28 4.49 21.72 18.80
C GLY A 28 5.54 21.95 17.70
N VAL A 29 5.78 20.98 16.84
CA VAL A 29 6.62 21.13 15.64
C VAL A 29 5.91 22.05 14.64
N LYS A 30 6.61 23.09 14.13
CA LYS A 30 5.96 24.22 13.44
C LYS A 30 5.87 24.07 11.92
N LYS A 31 6.98 23.70 11.28
CA LYS A 31 7.11 23.67 9.82
C LYS A 31 7.08 22.24 9.30
N VAL A 32 5.86 21.66 9.29
CA VAL A 32 5.63 20.29 8.83
C VAL A 32 5.00 20.31 7.44
N LEU A 33 5.58 19.59 6.49
CA LEU A 33 5.02 19.37 5.16
C LEU A 33 4.74 17.90 4.95
N LEU A 34 3.47 17.54 4.74
CA LEU A 34 3.02 16.20 4.38
C LEU A 34 2.82 16.12 2.87
N CYS A 35 3.64 15.31 2.18
CA CYS A 35 3.57 15.12 0.73
C CYS A 35 2.85 13.83 0.37
N GLU A 36 2.01 13.86 -0.66
CA GLU A 36 1.32 12.69 -1.20
C GLU A 36 1.34 12.71 -2.73
N LYS A 37 1.71 11.62 -3.36
CA LYS A 37 1.80 11.51 -4.82
C LYS A 37 0.45 11.44 -5.53
N THR A 38 -0.59 10.97 -4.83
CA THR A 38 -1.95 10.83 -5.36
C THR A 38 -2.79 12.10 -5.14
N GLU A 39 -4.04 12.06 -5.58
CA GLU A 39 -4.98 13.19 -5.44
C GLU A 39 -5.68 13.23 -4.07
N SER A 40 -5.53 12.16 -3.29
CA SER A 40 -6.16 11.97 -1.98
C SER A 40 -5.20 11.28 -1.02
N HIS A 41 -5.43 11.43 0.30
CA HIS A 41 -4.71 10.66 1.30
C HIS A 41 -5.06 9.18 1.24
N SER A 42 -4.24 8.33 1.85
CA SER A 42 -4.50 6.89 2.02
C SER A 42 -4.82 6.16 0.70
N GLY A 43 -4.21 6.60 -0.42
CA GLY A 43 -4.51 6.12 -1.77
C GLY A 43 -4.43 4.60 -1.93
N MET A 44 -3.63 3.90 -1.11
CA MET A 44 -3.59 2.43 -1.10
C MET A 44 -4.87 1.81 -0.55
N LEU A 45 -5.43 2.37 0.54
CA LEU A 45 -6.72 1.94 1.09
C LEU A 45 -7.84 2.24 0.10
N GLU A 46 -7.82 3.45 -0.48
CA GLU A 46 -8.83 3.89 -1.43
C GLU A 46 -8.85 3.01 -2.69
N LYS A 47 -7.71 2.78 -3.30
CA LYS A 47 -7.59 2.09 -4.59
C LYS A 47 -7.70 0.57 -4.51
N PHE A 48 -7.10 -0.05 -3.49
CA PHE A 48 -6.94 -1.51 -3.46
C PHE A 48 -7.84 -2.22 -2.45
N TYR A 49 -8.50 -1.51 -1.54
CA TYR A 49 -9.48 -2.13 -0.67
C TYR A 49 -10.86 -2.05 -1.34
N LYS A 50 -11.56 -3.19 -1.40
CA LYS A 50 -12.96 -3.21 -1.87
C LYS A 50 -13.85 -2.37 -0.95
N ALA A 51 -14.99 -1.91 -1.47
CA ALA A 51 -16.01 -1.26 -0.68
C ALA A 51 -16.48 -2.18 0.47
N GLY A 52 -16.72 -1.61 1.65
CA GLY A 52 -17.14 -2.35 2.85
C GLY A 52 -16.08 -3.30 3.40
N LYS A 53 -14.81 -3.19 3.02
CA LYS A 53 -13.75 -4.02 3.62
C LYS A 53 -13.56 -3.63 5.08
N ARG A 54 -13.65 -4.61 5.98
CA ARG A 54 -13.32 -4.45 7.40
C ARG A 54 -11.81 -4.21 7.57
N ILE A 55 -11.50 -3.30 8.47
CA ILE A 55 -10.14 -2.93 8.89
C ILE A 55 -10.06 -3.11 10.40
N ASP A 56 -9.29 -4.10 10.80
CA ASP A 56 -9.11 -4.44 12.21
C ASP A 56 -7.95 -3.62 12.80
N LYS A 57 -8.11 -3.16 14.05
CA LYS A 57 -7.06 -2.51 14.84
C LYS A 57 -5.92 -3.49 15.09
N ASP A 58 -6.25 -4.68 15.49
CA ASP A 58 -5.31 -5.72 15.82
C ASP A 58 -4.84 -6.48 14.59
N TYR A 59 -3.61 -6.95 14.59
CA TYR A 59 -3.02 -7.64 13.44
C TYR A 59 -2.76 -9.11 13.75
N LYS A 60 -3.42 -10.01 12.99
CA LYS A 60 -3.22 -11.47 13.10
C LYS A 60 -3.26 -11.99 14.55
N LYS A 61 -4.29 -11.59 15.31
CA LYS A 61 -4.49 -11.95 16.71
C LYS A 61 -3.48 -11.30 17.69
N GLN A 62 -2.64 -10.37 17.24
CA GLN A 62 -1.78 -9.57 18.12
C GLN A 62 -2.51 -8.28 18.48
N VAL A 63 -2.77 -8.09 19.77
CA VAL A 63 -3.36 -6.85 20.29
C VAL A 63 -2.35 -5.72 20.14
N VAL A 64 -2.75 -4.62 19.52
CA VAL A 64 -1.93 -3.42 19.35
C VAL A 64 -2.50 -2.29 20.20
N GLU A 65 -1.85 -2.00 21.32
CA GLU A 65 -2.21 -0.85 22.14
C GLU A 65 -1.75 0.44 21.49
N LEU A 66 -2.66 1.44 21.44
CA LEU A 66 -2.35 2.76 20.89
C LEU A 66 -1.54 3.57 21.91
N LYS A 67 -0.48 4.22 21.44
CA LYS A 67 0.42 5.04 22.26
C LYS A 67 0.12 6.53 22.18
N GLY A 68 -0.28 7.00 20.99
CA GLY A 68 -0.47 8.41 20.67
C GLY A 68 -1.88 8.93 20.95
N HIS A 69 -2.15 10.12 20.41
CA HIS A 69 -3.41 10.83 20.62
C HIS A 69 -4.51 10.45 19.61
N ILE A 70 -4.15 9.73 18.55
CA ILE A 70 -5.08 9.36 17.49
C ILE A 70 -5.86 8.10 17.89
N PRO A 71 -7.19 8.18 18.11
CA PRO A 71 -8.00 7.02 18.41
C PRO A 71 -8.17 6.15 17.15
N PHE A 72 -8.12 4.84 17.32
CA PHE A 72 -8.40 3.89 16.25
C PHE A 72 -9.08 2.63 16.82
N LYS A 73 -10.15 2.20 16.18
CA LYS A 73 -10.90 0.97 16.50
C LYS A 73 -11.17 0.21 15.21
N ASP A 74 -11.63 -1.02 15.34
CA ASP A 74 -12.14 -1.78 14.21
C ASP A 74 -13.21 -0.97 13.46
N SER A 75 -13.08 -0.89 12.16
CA SER A 75 -13.98 -0.09 11.31
C SER A 75 -14.04 -0.66 9.89
N PHE A 76 -14.74 0.02 9.01
CA PHE A 76 -14.74 -0.29 7.58
C PHE A 76 -13.89 0.73 6.81
N LYS A 77 -13.54 0.38 5.57
CA LYS A 77 -12.72 1.23 4.69
C LYS A 77 -13.21 2.67 4.66
N GLU A 78 -14.50 2.86 4.42
CA GLU A 78 -15.13 4.18 4.25
C GLU A 78 -15.01 4.99 5.54
N GLU A 79 -15.37 4.40 6.68
CA GLU A 79 -15.25 5.03 7.99
C GLU A 79 -13.80 5.38 8.32
N THR A 80 -12.86 4.49 8.01
CA THR A 80 -11.43 4.74 8.22
C THR A 80 -10.94 5.93 7.39
N LEU A 81 -11.33 6.02 6.12
CA LEU A 81 -10.95 7.13 5.24
C LEU A 81 -11.58 8.46 5.72
N GLU A 82 -12.83 8.44 6.14
CA GLU A 82 -13.53 9.60 6.69
C GLU A 82 -12.86 10.07 7.99
N ASN A 83 -12.52 9.15 8.89
CA ASN A 83 -11.83 9.47 10.14
C ASN A 83 -10.48 10.16 9.88
N PHE A 84 -9.67 9.69 8.91
CA PHE A 84 -8.44 10.38 8.55
C PHE A 84 -8.68 11.73 7.90
N THR A 85 -9.72 11.88 7.09
CA THR A 85 -10.12 13.18 6.54
C THR A 85 -10.47 14.18 7.66
N ASN A 86 -11.26 13.74 8.63
CA ASN A 86 -11.68 14.58 9.75
C ASN A 86 -10.49 14.95 10.64
N LEU A 87 -9.59 14.00 10.92
CA LEU A 87 -8.36 14.22 11.68
C LEU A 87 -7.47 15.28 11.03
N LEU A 88 -7.25 15.21 9.71
CA LEU A 88 -6.48 16.21 8.97
C LEU A 88 -7.11 17.60 9.06
N LYS A 89 -8.45 17.69 8.98
CA LYS A 89 -9.19 18.96 9.11
C LYS A 89 -9.09 19.53 10.52
N GLU A 90 -9.28 18.72 11.54
CA GLU A 90 -9.24 19.10 12.96
C GLU A 90 -7.88 19.72 13.31
N HIS A 91 -6.80 19.09 12.87
CA HIS A 91 -5.43 19.55 13.08
C HIS A 91 -4.94 20.56 12.03
N ARG A 92 -5.82 21.00 11.12
CA ARG A 92 -5.51 21.99 10.05
C ARG A 92 -4.32 21.58 9.18
N ILE A 93 -4.14 20.28 8.97
CA ILE A 93 -3.09 19.73 8.11
C ILE A 93 -3.65 19.59 6.70
N THR A 94 -3.00 20.26 5.74
CA THR A 94 -3.33 20.13 4.32
C THR A 94 -2.18 19.42 3.61
N PRO A 95 -2.35 18.14 3.20
CA PRO A 95 -1.30 17.44 2.46
C PRO A 95 -1.04 18.13 1.11
N SER A 96 0.22 18.16 0.71
CA SER A 96 0.62 18.55 -0.64
C SER A 96 0.38 17.37 -1.57
N TYR A 97 -0.80 17.31 -2.15
CA TYR A 97 -1.19 16.26 -3.10
C TYR A 97 -0.46 16.42 -4.44
N LYS A 98 -0.43 15.36 -5.26
CA LYS A 98 0.28 15.29 -6.55
C LYS A 98 1.77 15.65 -6.43
N THR A 99 2.32 15.44 -5.22
CA THR A 99 3.71 15.71 -4.89
C THR A 99 4.45 14.40 -4.73
N ASP A 100 4.98 13.89 -5.83
CA ASP A 100 5.72 12.63 -5.85
C ASP A 100 7.20 12.88 -5.57
N ILE A 101 7.67 12.40 -4.44
CA ILE A 101 9.07 12.53 -4.01
C ILE A 101 9.92 11.50 -4.75
N GLU A 102 10.88 11.97 -5.52
CA GLU A 102 11.80 11.13 -6.28
C GLU A 102 12.99 10.68 -5.44
N SER A 103 13.58 11.60 -4.67
CA SER A 103 14.76 11.31 -3.87
C SER A 103 14.87 12.18 -2.62
N VAL A 104 15.56 11.62 -1.62
CA VAL A 104 15.92 12.30 -0.36
C VAL A 104 17.41 12.13 -0.16
N LYS A 105 18.15 13.23 -0.07
CA LYS A 105 19.61 13.22 0.10
C LYS A 105 20.01 14.07 1.28
N LYS A 106 20.86 13.55 2.16
CA LYS A 106 21.43 14.31 3.26
C LYS A 106 22.53 15.24 2.71
N GLU A 107 22.42 16.54 2.96
CA GLU A 107 23.40 17.57 2.60
C GLU A 107 23.75 18.38 3.86
N GLY A 108 24.83 18.00 4.54
CA GLY A 108 25.22 18.61 5.82
C GLY A 108 24.15 18.40 6.91
N GLU A 109 23.62 19.48 7.47
CA GLU A 109 22.61 19.44 8.53
C GLU A 109 21.18 19.24 8.01
N TYR A 110 20.95 19.44 6.72
CA TYR A 110 19.63 19.38 6.10
C TYR A 110 19.51 18.22 5.12
N PHE A 111 18.29 17.94 4.74
CA PHE A 111 17.98 17.09 3.60
C PHE A 111 17.59 17.96 2.42
N LYS A 112 18.07 17.58 1.24
CA LYS A 112 17.53 18.01 -0.05
C LYS A 112 16.57 16.96 -0.55
N ILE A 113 15.32 17.35 -0.76
CA ILE A 113 14.23 16.48 -1.20
C ILE A 113 13.79 16.96 -2.59
N THR A 114 13.87 16.07 -3.58
CA THR A 114 13.52 16.39 -4.97
C THR A 114 12.28 15.62 -5.38
N THR A 115 11.36 16.31 -6.04
CA THR A 115 10.15 15.71 -6.62
C THR A 115 10.39 15.28 -8.07
N THR A 116 9.52 14.41 -8.60
CA THR A 116 9.52 14.02 -10.03
C THR A 116 9.24 15.21 -10.97
N SER A 117 8.64 16.31 -10.46
CA SER A 117 8.45 17.57 -11.18
C SER A 117 9.61 18.56 -11.03
N ASN A 118 10.76 18.12 -10.51
CA ASN A 118 11.98 18.95 -10.24
C ASN A 118 11.80 20.08 -9.21
N THR A 119 10.74 20.03 -8.39
CA THR A 119 10.65 20.91 -7.22
C THR A 119 11.60 20.42 -6.13
N THR A 120 12.27 21.34 -5.44
CA THR A 120 13.21 21.01 -4.36
C THR A 120 12.72 21.59 -3.04
N TYR A 121 12.73 20.78 -1.98
CA TYR A 121 12.49 21.18 -0.60
C TYR A 121 13.75 20.94 0.25
N HIS A 122 13.87 21.69 1.36
CA HIS A 122 14.89 21.44 2.38
C HIS A 122 14.22 21.22 3.73
N ALA A 123 14.66 20.20 4.48
CA ALA A 123 14.12 19.87 5.79
C ALA A 123 15.21 19.40 6.74
N LYS A 124 15.04 19.66 8.05
CA LYS A 124 15.94 19.14 9.10
C LYS A 124 15.73 17.65 9.32
N PHE A 125 14.47 17.22 9.28
CA PHE A 125 14.04 15.83 9.43
C PHE A 125 13.21 15.37 8.24
N VAL A 126 13.33 14.09 7.89
CA VAL A 126 12.47 13.44 6.89
C VAL A 126 11.88 12.18 7.47
N VAL A 127 10.59 11.95 7.20
CA VAL A 127 9.87 10.74 7.56
C VAL A 127 9.35 10.06 6.31
N VAL A 128 9.77 8.81 6.07
CA VAL A 128 9.33 7.98 4.94
C VAL A 128 8.16 7.12 5.39
N ALA A 129 6.96 7.43 4.89
CA ALA A 129 5.68 6.81 5.25
C ALA A 129 4.93 6.25 4.03
N ILE A 130 5.65 5.75 3.03
CA ILE A 130 5.11 5.37 1.72
C ILE A 130 4.45 3.98 1.69
N GLY A 131 4.45 3.28 2.83
CA GLY A 131 3.91 1.93 2.94
C GLY A 131 4.72 0.89 2.16
N LYS A 132 4.35 -0.38 2.36
CA LYS A 132 5.04 -1.51 1.74
C LYS A 132 4.64 -1.74 0.29
N MET A 133 3.37 -1.54 -0.05
CA MET A 133 2.87 -1.74 -1.40
C MET A 133 3.26 -0.57 -2.30
N GLY A 134 4.25 -0.79 -3.14
CA GLY A 134 4.56 0.06 -4.28
C GLY A 134 3.56 -0.14 -5.41
N GLN A 135 4.05 -0.40 -6.63
CA GLN A 135 3.19 -0.78 -7.75
C GLN A 135 2.74 -2.25 -7.60
N PRO A 136 1.53 -2.62 -8.05
CA PRO A 136 1.15 -4.02 -8.18
C PRO A 136 2.18 -4.78 -9.01
N ASN A 137 2.49 -5.99 -8.59
CA ASN A 137 3.35 -6.87 -9.38
C ASN A 137 2.71 -7.14 -10.74
N ARG A 138 3.54 -7.14 -11.77
CA ARG A 138 3.13 -7.54 -13.11
C ARG A 138 3.54 -8.98 -13.39
N PRO A 139 2.81 -9.69 -14.27
CA PRO A 139 3.24 -11.01 -14.71
C PRO A 139 4.59 -10.92 -15.45
N THR A 140 5.29 -12.03 -15.55
CA THR A 140 6.58 -12.12 -16.27
C THR A 140 6.41 -12.18 -17.79
N TYR A 141 5.25 -12.64 -18.26
CA TYR A 141 4.91 -12.62 -19.68
C TYR A 141 4.39 -11.24 -20.10
N LYS A 142 4.50 -10.98 -21.40
CA LYS A 142 4.09 -9.68 -21.97
C LYS A 142 2.57 -9.55 -22.01
N ILE A 143 2.06 -8.44 -21.53
CA ILE A 143 0.67 -8.02 -21.74
C ILE A 143 0.63 -7.23 -23.05
N PRO A 144 -0.10 -7.68 -24.08
CA PRO A 144 -0.29 -6.92 -25.32
C PRO A 144 -0.88 -5.53 -25.03
N VAL A 145 -0.39 -4.51 -25.74
CA VAL A 145 -0.81 -3.11 -25.51
C VAL A 145 -2.31 -2.92 -25.73
N ALA A 146 -2.88 -3.60 -26.72
CA ALA A 146 -4.30 -3.57 -27.04
C ALA A 146 -5.17 -4.04 -25.85
N LEU A 147 -4.67 -4.97 -25.01
CA LEU A 147 -5.36 -5.54 -23.86
C LEU A 147 -5.21 -4.70 -22.57
N SER A 148 -4.44 -3.60 -22.61
CA SER A 148 -4.06 -2.82 -21.42
C SER A 148 -5.26 -2.25 -20.65
N LYS A 149 -6.39 -1.99 -21.29
CA LYS A 149 -7.62 -1.50 -20.64
C LYS A 149 -8.46 -2.60 -19.98
N GLN A 150 -8.22 -3.87 -20.34
CA GLN A 150 -8.94 -5.03 -19.84
C GLN A 150 -8.15 -5.76 -18.75
N VAL A 151 -6.85 -5.47 -18.63
CA VAL A 151 -5.97 -6.00 -17.60
C VAL A 151 -5.85 -4.98 -16.48
N VAL A 152 -6.42 -5.32 -15.32
CA VAL A 152 -6.53 -4.42 -14.17
C VAL A 152 -5.83 -5.00 -12.94
N PHE A 153 -5.52 -4.13 -11.98
CA PHE A 153 -4.82 -4.47 -10.73
C PHE A 153 -5.60 -4.03 -9.48
N SER A 154 -6.78 -3.46 -9.69
CA SER A 154 -7.71 -3.08 -8.62
C SER A 154 -9.09 -3.66 -8.92
N ILE A 155 -9.76 -4.17 -7.89
CA ILE A 155 -11.15 -4.66 -8.00
C ILE A 155 -12.11 -3.54 -8.42
N ASN A 156 -11.79 -2.28 -8.10
CA ASN A 156 -12.61 -1.12 -8.43
C ASN A 156 -12.64 -0.82 -9.96
N ASP A 157 -11.71 -1.41 -10.72
CA ASP A 157 -11.65 -1.30 -12.18
C ASP A 157 -12.42 -2.44 -12.89
N CYS A 158 -12.99 -3.38 -12.13
CA CYS A 158 -13.85 -4.45 -12.66
C CYS A 158 -15.28 -3.93 -12.84
N LYS A 159 -15.97 -4.45 -13.86
CA LYS A 159 -17.35 -4.06 -14.17
C LYS A 159 -18.28 -5.24 -14.00
N GLU A 160 -19.54 -4.94 -13.69
CA GLU A 160 -20.58 -5.96 -13.60
C GLU A 160 -20.80 -6.66 -14.95
N ASN A 161 -21.19 -7.94 -14.89
CA ASN A 161 -21.47 -8.79 -16.04
C ASN A 161 -20.27 -9.09 -16.97
N GLU A 162 -19.05 -8.64 -16.66
CA GLU A 162 -17.84 -9.02 -17.39
C GLU A 162 -17.32 -10.37 -16.88
N LYS A 163 -17.14 -11.36 -17.75
CA LYS A 163 -16.48 -12.62 -17.39
C LYS A 163 -15.05 -12.35 -16.96
N THR A 164 -14.78 -12.51 -15.67
CA THR A 164 -13.53 -12.06 -15.05
C THR A 164 -12.67 -13.23 -14.59
N LEU A 165 -11.37 -13.20 -14.90
CA LEU A 165 -10.35 -14.05 -14.32
C LEU A 165 -9.61 -13.29 -13.23
N VAL A 166 -9.70 -13.75 -11.98
CA VAL A 166 -8.91 -13.24 -10.86
C VAL A 166 -7.65 -14.10 -10.72
N ILE A 167 -6.48 -13.48 -10.78
CA ILE A 167 -5.18 -14.16 -10.76
C ILE A 167 -4.48 -13.89 -9.44
N GLY A 168 -4.21 -14.93 -8.66
CA GLY A 168 -3.47 -14.83 -7.40
C GLY A 168 -3.84 -15.88 -6.36
N GLY A 169 -3.05 -15.98 -5.29
CA GLY A 169 -3.23 -17.02 -4.24
C GLY A 169 -3.08 -16.49 -2.82
N GLY A 170 -3.25 -15.18 -2.61
CA GLY A 170 -3.28 -14.54 -1.30
C GLY A 170 -4.68 -14.10 -0.91
N ASN A 171 -4.83 -13.56 0.31
CA ASN A 171 -6.12 -13.08 0.83
C ASN A 171 -6.84 -12.14 -0.15
N SER A 172 -6.13 -11.17 -0.73
CA SER A 172 -6.73 -10.21 -1.66
C SER A 172 -7.34 -10.89 -2.90
N ALA A 173 -6.65 -11.89 -3.48
CA ALA A 173 -7.17 -12.61 -4.65
C ALA A 173 -8.46 -13.35 -4.31
N VAL A 174 -8.47 -14.06 -3.17
CA VAL A 174 -9.64 -14.80 -2.70
C VAL A 174 -10.79 -13.85 -2.37
N GLU A 175 -10.54 -12.77 -1.64
CA GLU A 175 -11.54 -11.75 -1.29
C GLU A 175 -12.16 -11.10 -2.54
N TYR A 176 -11.33 -10.83 -3.56
CA TYR A 176 -11.80 -10.26 -4.82
C TYR A 176 -12.67 -11.26 -5.61
N ALA A 177 -12.23 -12.51 -5.70
CA ALA A 177 -12.99 -13.55 -6.37
C ALA A 177 -14.35 -13.80 -5.70
N ILE A 178 -14.39 -13.87 -4.36
CA ILE A 178 -15.63 -14.02 -3.58
C ILE A 178 -16.55 -12.80 -3.75
N ALA A 179 -16.00 -11.60 -3.85
CA ALA A 179 -16.80 -10.40 -4.05
C ALA A 179 -17.41 -10.36 -5.45
N LEU A 180 -16.60 -10.62 -6.48
CA LEU A 180 -17.01 -10.54 -7.88
C LEU A 180 -17.98 -11.65 -8.28
N CYS A 181 -17.80 -12.87 -7.79
CA CYS A 181 -18.65 -14.00 -8.19
C CYS A 181 -20.14 -13.83 -7.82
N LYS A 182 -20.46 -12.85 -6.99
CA LYS A 182 -21.85 -12.51 -6.62
C LYS A 182 -22.61 -11.81 -7.75
N THR A 183 -21.91 -11.09 -8.62
CA THR A 183 -22.49 -10.25 -9.68
C THR A 183 -21.92 -10.53 -11.06
N THR A 184 -20.86 -11.34 -11.15
CA THR A 184 -20.05 -11.49 -12.36
C THR A 184 -19.58 -12.93 -12.50
N PRO A 185 -19.65 -13.54 -13.71
CA PRO A 185 -19.04 -14.86 -13.95
C PRO A 185 -17.54 -14.80 -13.67
N THR A 186 -17.11 -15.41 -12.58
CA THR A 186 -15.74 -15.27 -12.07
C THR A 186 -15.02 -16.61 -12.00
N THR A 187 -13.76 -16.63 -12.42
CA THR A 187 -12.83 -17.75 -12.24
C THR A 187 -11.65 -17.28 -11.40
N LEU A 188 -11.26 -18.04 -10.39
CA LEU A 188 -10.05 -17.79 -9.60
C LEU A 188 -8.92 -18.71 -10.11
N ASN A 189 -7.84 -18.11 -10.61
CA ASN A 189 -6.66 -18.85 -11.03
C ASN A 189 -5.52 -18.70 -10.02
N TYR A 190 -4.93 -19.82 -9.65
CA TYR A 190 -3.72 -19.84 -8.84
C TYR A 190 -2.75 -20.93 -9.33
N ARG A 191 -1.49 -20.54 -9.56
CA ARG A 191 -0.43 -21.44 -10.06
C ARG A 191 -0.10 -22.62 -9.16
N LYS A 192 -0.47 -22.58 -7.87
CA LYS A 192 -0.32 -23.70 -6.94
C LYS A 192 -1.65 -24.44 -6.77
N LYS A 193 -1.56 -25.72 -6.40
CA LYS A 193 -2.75 -26.56 -6.17
C LYS A 193 -3.53 -26.18 -4.92
N GLU A 194 -2.86 -25.55 -3.92
CA GLU A 194 -3.43 -25.25 -2.60
C GLU A 194 -3.11 -23.83 -2.15
N PHE A 195 -4.02 -23.25 -1.37
CA PHE A 195 -3.87 -21.92 -0.79
C PHE A 195 -3.18 -22.01 0.58
N SER A 196 -1.89 -21.71 0.66
CA SER A 196 -1.10 -21.73 1.90
C SER A 196 -0.98 -20.35 2.59
N ARG A 197 -1.57 -19.29 2.02
CA ARG A 197 -1.35 -17.90 2.47
C ARG A 197 -2.63 -17.15 2.81
N ILE A 198 -3.78 -17.79 2.75
CA ILE A 198 -5.07 -17.21 3.12
C ILE A 198 -5.37 -17.49 4.59
N ASN A 199 -6.13 -16.60 5.22
CA ASN A 199 -6.60 -16.80 6.59
C ASN A 199 -7.78 -17.79 6.63
N GLU A 200 -8.15 -18.24 7.83
CA GLU A 200 -9.19 -19.23 8.06
C GLU A 200 -10.57 -18.78 7.54
N ASP A 201 -10.91 -17.49 7.74
CA ASP A 201 -12.18 -16.93 7.27
C ASP A 201 -12.27 -16.94 5.73
N ASN A 202 -11.19 -16.53 5.06
CA ASN A 202 -11.12 -16.55 3.61
C ASN A 202 -11.14 -17.98 3.07
N ALA A 203 -10.51 -18.94 3.76
CA ALA A 203 -10.55 -20.35 3.37
C ALA A 203 -11.97 -20.90 3.46
N LYS A 204 -12.69 -20.63 4.56
CA LYS A 204 -14.09 -21.04 4.76
C LYS A 204 -15.01 -20.43 3.71
N ASN A 205 -14.93 -19.11 3.50
CA ASN A 205 -15.79 -18.40 2.55
C ASN A 205 -15.50 -18.82 1.10
N LEU A 206 -14.22 -19.11 0.77
CA LEU A 206 -13.84 -19.64 -0.54
C LEU A 206 -14.47 -21.03 -0.78
N GLN A 207 -14.39 -21.92 0.20
CA GLN A 207 -14.95 -23.25 0.10
C GLN A 207 -16.48 -23.18 -0.14
N GLU A 208 -17.19 -22.32 0.57
CA GLU A 208 -18.62 -22.12 0.41
C GLU A 208 -19.01 -21.73 -1.02
N VAL A 209 -18.32 -20.75 -1.63
CA VAL A 209 -18.64 -20.29 -2.99
C VAL A 209 -18.23 -21.30 -4.07
N LEU A 210 -17.24 -22.15 -3.80
CA LEU A 210 -16.84 -23.25 -4.67
C LEU A 210 -17.87 -24.39 -4.62
N ASP A 211 -18.31 -24.81 -3.42
CA ASP A 211 -19.29 -25.87 -3.21
C ASP A 211 -20.65 -25.52 -3.84
N ASN A 212 -21.03 -24.25 -3.79
CA ASN A 212 -22.24 -23.72 -4.41
C ASN A 212 -22.11 -23.47 -5.92
N ASN A 213 -20.94 -23.77 -6.52
CA ASN A 213 -20.63 -23.49 -7.94
C ASN A 213 -20.82 -22.02 -8.37
N THR A 214 -20.79 -21.08 -7.43
CA THR A 214 -20.88 -19.65 -7.71
C THR A 214 -19.55 -19.09 -8.25
N LEU A 215 -18.43 -19.68 -7.81
CA LEU A 215 -17.07 -19.35 -8.24
C LEU A 215 -16.45 -20.58 -8.92
N LYS A 216 -15.84 -20.37 -10.09
CA LYS A 216 -14.98 -21.39 -10.71
C LYS A 216 -13.55 -21.22 -10.22
N SER A 217 -12.79 -22.32 -10.15
CA SER A 217 -11.37 -22.28 -9.84
C SER A 217 -10.53 -23.05 -10.85
N LYS A 218 -9.34 -22.52 -11.15
CA LYS A 218 -8.30 -23.18 -11.95
C LYS A 218 -7.00 -23.13 -11.14
N LEU A 219 -6.72 -24.23 -10.43
CA LEU A 219 -5.62 -24.36 -9.49
C LEU A 219 -4.51 -25.25 -10.02
N GLY A 220 -3.26 -24.98 -9.63
CA GLY A 220 -2.08 -25.74 -10.05
C GLY A 220 -1.65 -25.46 -11.50
N VAL A 221 -2.18 -24.41 -12.12
CA VAL A 221 -1.94 -24.04 -13.51
C VAL A 221 -1.58 -22.57 -13.59
N ASP A 222 -0.48 -22.25 -14.26
CA ASP A 222 -0.05 -20.88 -14.49
C ASP A 222 -0.53 -20.36 -15.86
N ILE A 223 -0.47 -19.06 -16.06
CA ILE A 223 -0.73 -18.44 -17.35
C ILE A 223 0.59 -18.40 -18.14
N GLU A 224 0.54 -18.85 -19.38
CA GLU A 224 1.68 -18.84 -20.29
C GLU A 224 1.71 -17.58 -21.15
N SER A 225 0.58 -17.20 -21.74
CA SER A 225 0.49 -16.02 -22.61
C SER A 225 -0.93 -15.48 -22.69
N LEU A 226 -1.04 -14.26 -23.22
CA LEU A 226 -2.30 -13.57 -23.50
C LEU A 226 -2.36 -13.21 -25.00
N GLU A 227 -3.52 -13.42 -25.60
CA GLU A 227 -3.80 -13.07 -26.99
C GLU A 227 -5.11 -12.28 -27.09
N GLU A 228 -5.25 -11.49 -28.15
CA GLU A 228 -6.50 -10.82 -28.49
C GLU A 228 -7.49 -11.84 -29.10
N ASP A 229 -8.72 -11.85 -28.60
CA ASP A 229 -9.81 -12.68 -29.11
C ASP A 229 -11.07 -11.80 -29.29
N GLY A 230 -11.09 -11.06 -30.38
CA GLY A 230 -12.13 -10.07 -30.64
C GLY A 230 -12.15 -8.98 -29.57
N THR A 231 -13.23 -8.94 -28.77
CA THR A 231 -13.37 -8.03 -27.65
C THR A 231 -12.92 -8.62 -26.31
N GLN A 232 -12.43 -9.87 -26.31
CA GLN A 232 -12.01 -10.61 -25.14
C GLN A 232 -10.50 -10.84 -25.12
N ILE A 233 -10.02 -11.34 -23.99
CA ILE A 233 -8.65 -11.78 -23.77
C ILE A 233 -8.64 -13.30 -23.77
N LYS A 234 -7.99 -13.93 -24.75
CA LYS A 234 -7.70 -15.34 -24.69
C LYS A 234 -6.48 -15.57 -23.80
N VAL A 235 -6.70 -16.34 -22.75
CA VAL A 235 -5.68 -16.75 -21.79
C VAL A 235 -5.23 -18.16 -22.13
N ASN A 236 -3.96 -18.31 -22.47
CA ASN A 236 -3.34 -19.61 -22.69
C ASN A 236 -2.66 -20.05 -21.38
N PHE A 237 -2.97 -21.27 -20.95
CA PHE A 237 -2.45 -21.82 -19.71
C PHE A 237 -1.37 -22.87 -19.93
N THR A 238 -0.50 -23.05 -18.95
CA THR A 238 0.61 -24.01 -18.99
C THR A 238 0.20 -25.49 -19.08
N ASP A 239 -1.08 -25.81 -18.94
CA ASP A 239 -1.67 -27.12 -19.15
C ASP A 239 -2.18 -27.34 -20.59
N ASN A 240 -1.80 -26.47 -21.53
CA ASN A 240 -2.23 -26.43 -22.92
C ASN A 240 -3.76 -26.19 -23.11
N THR A 241 -4.45 -25.70 -22.10
CA THR A 241 -5.84 -25.23 -22.24
C THR A 241 -5.86 -23.73 -22.50
N SER A 242 -6.97 -23.24 -23.07
CA SER A 242 -7.21 -21.80 -23.19
C SER A 242 -8.65 -21.45 -22.88
N GLU A 243 -8.90 -20.24 -22.41
CA GLU A 243 -10.22 -19.71 -22.14
C GLU A 243 -10.23 -18.19 -22.33
N SER A 244 -11.35 -17.64 -22.86
CA SER A 244 -11.49 -16.21 -23.11
C SER A 244 -12.28 -15.54 -21.98
N PHE A 245 -11.82 -14.32 -21.61
CA PHE A 245 -12.35 -13.49 -20.55
C PHE A 245 -12.49 -12.04 -21.03
N ASP A 246 -13.45 -11.32 -20.46
CA ASP A 246 -13.64 -9.90 -20.72
C ASP A 246 -12.63 -9.08 -19.92
N ARG A 247 -12.22 -9.58 -18.73
CA ARG A 247 -11.32 -8.88 -17.81
C ARG A 247 -10.38 -9.81 -17.07
N LEU A 248 -9.14 -9.35 -16.87
CA LEU A 248 -8.17 -9.99 -16.00
C LEU A 248 -7.86 -9.08 -14.81
N LEU A 249 -8.06 -9.57 -13.59
CA LEU A 249 -7.70 -8.89 -12.34
C LEU A 249 -6.49 -9.57 -11.71
N TYR A 250 -5.31 -8.91 -11.74
CA TYR A 250 -4.11 -9.41 -11.10
C TYR A 250 -4.07 -9.00 -9.62
N ALA A 251 -4.10 -9.99 -8.75
CA ALA A 251 -3.93 -9.86 -7.30
C ALA A 251 -2.72 -10.68 -6.81
N ILE A 252 -1.57 -10.48 -7.46
CA ILE A 252 -0.32 -11.22 -7.25
C ILE A 252 0.66 -10.49 -6.33
N GLY A 253 0.14 -9.59 -5.49
CA GLY A 253 0.90 -8.76 -4.56
C GLY A 253 1.43 -7.48 -5.20
N GLY A 254 2.21 -6.72 -4.43
CA GLY A 254 2.87 -5.50 -4.89
C GLY A 254 4.38 -5.57 -4.72
N SER A 255 5.09 -4.79 -5.52
CA SER A 255 6.53 -4.62 -5.40
C SER A 255 6.86 -3.72 -4.21
N THR A 256 7.94 -4.03 -3.52
CA THR A 256 8.54 -3.09 -2.57
C THR A 256 9.10 -1.89 -3.34
N PRO A 257 9.05 -0.66 -2.82
CA PRO A 257 9.54 0.53 -3.53
C PRO A 257 11.09 0.62 -3.50
N LEU A 258 11.76 -0.43 -3.97
CA LEU A 258 13.21 -0.59 -3.92
C LEU A 258 13.99 0.53 -4.61
N GLU A 259 13.50 0.99 -5.76
CA GLU A 259 14.17 2.05 -6.51
C GLU A 259 14.12 3.37 -5.75
N PHE A 260 13.05 3.66 -5.03
CA PHE A 260 12.98 4.81 -4.13
C PHE A 260 14.00 4.68 -3.00
N PHE A 261 14.10 3.50 -2.36
CA PHE A 261 15.08 3.28 -1.29
C PHE A 261 16.51 3.46 -1.76
N LYS A 262 16.85 2.93 -2.94
CA LYS A 262 18.19 3.12 -3.55
C LYS A 262 18.49 4.59 -3.82
N ARG A 263 17.52 5.34 -4.39
CA ARG A 263 17.68 6.79 -4.63
C ARG A 263 17.85 7.59 -3.35
N CYS A 264 17.26 7.11 -2.25
CA CYS A 264 17.43 7.69 -0.91
C CYS A 264 18.70 7.18 -0.19
N SER A 265 19.46 6.24 -0.78
CA SER A 265 20.64 5.59 -0.18
C SER A 265 20.35 4.92 1.17
N LEU A 266 19.13 4.37 1.34
CA LEU A 266 18.75 3.64 2.54
C LEU A 266 19.47 2.29 2.61
N GLU A 267 19.95 1.95 3.79
CA GLU A 267 20.43 0.59 4.08
C GLU A 267 19.27 -0.39 4.12
N LEU A 268 19.41 -1.49 3.39
CA LEU A 268 18.38 -2.53 3.29
C LEU A 268 18.94 -3.85 3.79
N ASP A 269 18.10 -4.59 4.51
CA ASP A 269 18.38 -5.99 4.83
C ASP A 269 18.48 -6.81 3.54
N SER A 270 19.60 -7.53 3.37
CA SER A 270 19.93 -8.24 2.13
C SER A 270 18.98 -9.40 1.79
N SER A 271 18.28 -9.94 2.78
CA SER A 271 17.38 -11.09 2.62
C SER A 271 15.94 -10.68 2.36
N THR A 272 15.51 -9.52 2.90
CA THR A 272 14.12 -9.06 2.87
C THR A 272 13.89 -7.80 2.05
N ASN A 273 14.96 -7.05 1.75
CA ASN A 273 14.92 -5.71 1.16
C ASN A 273 14.10 -4.70 1.99
N ILE A 274 14.00 -4.94 3.29
CA ILE A 274 13.35 -4.03 4.24
C ILE A 274 14.39 -3.02 4.71
N PRO A 275 14.05 -1.72 4.82
CA PRO A 275 14.96 -0.73 5.40
C PRO A 275 15.39 -1.10 6.82
N VAL A 276 16.69 -0.98 7.10
CA VAL A 276 17.25 -1.20 8.42
C VAL A 276 17.10 0.07 9.25
N VAL A 277 16.43 -0.05 10.39
CA VAL A 277 16.18 1.06 11.32
C VAL A 277 16.65 0.74 12.73
N LYS A 278 16.94 1.78 13.50
CA LYS A 278 17.19 1.72 14.94
C LYS A 278 15.85 1.51 15.71
N GLU A 279 15.92 1.29 17.01
CA GLU A 279 14.73 1.11 17.87
C GLU A 279 13.76 2.30 17.82
N ASN A 280 14.28 3.53 17.63
CA ASN A 280 13.50 4.76 17.49
C ASN A 280 13.03 5.01 16.05
N LEU A 281 13.06 4.02 15.17
CA LEU A 281 12.66 4.07 13.76
C LEU A 281 13.53 4.98 12.87
N GLU A 282 14.64 5.49 13.37
CA GLU A 282 15.62 6.22 12.58
C GLU A 282 16.37 5.25 11.66
N SER A 283 16.63 5.68 10.41
CA SER A 283 17.46 4.91 9.49
C SER A 283 18.82 4.59 10.11
N ASN A 284 19.28 3.34 9.94
CA ASN A 284 20.56 2.92 10.52
C ASN A 284 21.75 3.76 10.01
N ASN A 285 21.71 4.13 8.75
CA ASN A 285 22.81 4.80 8.08
C ASN A 285 22.60 6.30 7.81
N ILE A 286 21.38 6.85 8.01
CA ILE A 286 21.09 8.26 7.70
C ILE A 286 20.46 8.93 8.93
N PRO A 287 21.21 9.71 9.71
CA PRO A 287 20.68 10.43 10.86
C PRO A 287 19.57 11.43 10.48
N ASN A 288 18.53 11.56 11.32
CA ASN A 288 17.35 12.41 11.14
C ASN A 288 16.43 12.01 9.97
N LEU A 289 16.60 10.80 9.41
CA LEU A 289 15.67 10.17 8.50
C LEU A 289 14.99 9.02 9.21
N PHE A 290 13.67 9.06 9.29
CA PHE A 290 12.85 8.04 9.96
C PHE A 290 11.99 7.28 8.96
N ILE A 291 11.63 6.04 9.31
CA ILE A 291 10.80 5.19 8.45
C ILE A 291 9.66 4.62 9.28
N VAL A 292 8.43 4.78 8.82
CA VAL A 292 7.23 4.40 9.57
C VAL A 292 6.27 3.54 8.74
N GLY A 293 5.46 2.74 9.42
CA GLY A 293 4.40 1.95 8.82
C GLY A 293 4.80 0.51 8.48
N ASP A 294 3.97 -0.12 7.66
CA ASP A 294 4.05 -1.55 7.32
C ASP A 294 5.25 -1.92 6.42
N ILE A 295 5.92 -0.92 5.87
CA ILE A 295 7.16 -1.05 5.09
C ILE A 295 8.28 -1.74 5.88
N LEU A 296 8.26 -1.63 7.20
CA LEU A 296 9.24 -2.24 8.12
C LEU A 296 8.96 -3.72 8.43
N PHE A 297 7.91 -4.31 7.88
CA PHE A 297 7.48 -5.67 8.22
C PHE A 297 7.40 -6.57 6.99
N LYS A 298 7.94 -7.79 7.09
CA LYS A 298 7.89 -8.78 6.01
C LYS A 298 6.45 -9.18 5.64
N SER A 299 5.56 -9.29 6.60
CA SER A 299 4.17 -9.72 6.41
C SER A 299 3.15 -8.57 6.41
N GLY A 300 3.60 -7.32 6.47
CA GLY A 300 2.77 -6.16 6.71
C GLY A 300 2.47 -5.93 8.20
N ALA A 301 1.77 -4.84 8.51
CA ALA A 301 1.37 -4.47 9.87
C ALA A 301 -0.04 -3.86 9.85
N SER A 302 -0.64 -3.64 11.04
CA SER A 302 -1.93 -2.96 11.17
C SER A 302 -1.80 -1.46 11.00
N ILE A 303 -2.94 -0.79 10.79
CA ILE A 303 -3.02 0.67 10.86
C ILE A 303 -2.59 1.17 12.24
N ALA A 304 -3.02 0.52 13.33
CA ALA A 304 -2.62 0.88 14.69
C ALA A 304 -1.09 0.87 14.89
N THR A 305 -0.39 -0.09 14.29
CA THR A 305 1.09 -0.10 14.29
C THR A 305 1.66 1.12 13.57
N ALA A 306 1.09 1.51 12.44
CA ALA A 306 1.54 2.69 11.71
C ALA A 306 1.26 4.00 12.47
N LEU A 307 0.14 4.08 13.21
CA LEU A 307 -0.18 5.20 14.09
C LEU A 307 0.84 5.32 15.22
N ASN A 308 1.17 4.20 15.89
CA ASN A 308 2.17 4.17 16.96
C ASN A 308 3.56 4.60 16.46
N HIS A 309 3.96 4.17 15.26
CA HIS A 309 5.22 4.63 14.65
C HIS A 309 5.22 6.15 14.42
N GLY A 310 4.08 6.71 13.96
CA GLY A 310 3.93 8.14 13.78
C GLY A 310 4.11 8.91 15.09
N TYR A 311 3.51 8.43 16.18
CA TYR A 311 3.67 8.97 17.51
C TYR A 311 5.13 8.90 17.99
N ASP A 312 5.74 7.71 17.96
CA ASP A 312 7.11 7.51 18.46
C ASP A 312 8.10 8.44 17.73
N VAL A 313 7.97 8.57 16.40
CA VAL A 313 8.83 9.44 15.60
C VAL A 313 8.57 10.92 15.87
N ALA A 314 7.32 11.34 16.01
CA ALA A 314 6.98 12.73 16.31
C ALA A 314 7.56 13.18 17.66
N GLN A 315 7.49 12.31 18.70
CA GLN A 315 8.11 12.60 20.02
C GLN A 315 9.63 12.74 19.92
N GLU A 316 10.29 11.86 19.18
CA GLU A 316 11.75 11.91 18.98
C GLU A 316 12.18 13.20 18.23
N ILE A 317 11.45 13.57 17.17
CA ILE A 317 11.70 14.80 16.41
C ILE A 317 11.51 16.04 17.29
N ALA A 318 10.38 16.12 18.01
CA ALA A 318 10.10 17.25 18.90
C ALA A 318 11.19 17.40 19.97
N LYS A 319 11.61 16.29 20.59
CA LYS A 319 12.71 16.28 21.56
C LYS A 319 14.00 16.86 20.96
N ARG A 320 14.40 16.45 19.72
CA ARG A 320 15.62 16.95 19.07
C ARG A 320 15.52 18.40 18.61
N LEU A 321 14.33 18.91 18.33
CA LEU A 321 14.12 20.30 17.94
C LEU A 321 14.16 21.26 19.13
N HIS A 322 13.83 20.78 20.32
CA HIS A 322 13.77 21.56 21.55
C HIS A 322 15.05 21.42 22.42
N SER A 323 15.97 20.53 22.05
CA SER A 323 17.30 20.36 22.67
C SER A 323 18.33 21.30 22.03
#